data_915f35575bc78d6c7050b8bc680999ff
#
_entry.id   915f35575bc78d6c7050b8bc680999ff
#
_cell.length_a   1.000
_cell.length_b   1.000
_cell.length_c   1.000
_cell.angle_alpha   90.00
_cell.angle_beta   90.00
_cell.angle_gamma   90.00
#
_symmetry.space_group_name_H-M   'P 1'
#
loop_
_entity.id
_entity.type
_entity.pdbx_description
1 polymer ?
#
loop_
_entity_poly.entity_id
_entity_poly.type
_entity_poly.pdbx_seq_one_letter_code
_entity_poly.pdbx_strand_id
1 'polypeptide(L)'
;MANTPQSKKRARQNEKRNALNKARRSRIRTYIRKVEEAIASGNKDAAATALRVAEPELMRGVSKGVFHKNTASRKVSRLASRVKALG
;
A
#
# COMPACT_ATOMS: atom_id res chain seq x y z
N MET A 1 33.37 -6.40 4.92
CA MET A 1 33.65 -6.05 3.52
C MET A 1 32.89 -6.91 2.54
N ALA A 2 32.38 -6.30 1.48
CA ALA A 2 31.46 -6.94 0.54
C ALA A 2 32.14 -7.91 -0.45
N ASN A 3 33.37 -8.34 -0.17
CA ASN A 3 34.15 -9.16 -1.10
C ASN A 3 34.01 -10.67 -0.90
N THR A 4 33.25 -11.10 0.10
CA THR A 4 32.99 -12.52 0.30
C THR A 4 31.79 -12.97 -0.56
N PRO A 5 31.77 -14.23 -1.05
CA PRO A 5 30.61 -14.72 -1.82
C PRO A 5 29.28 -14.59 -1.08
N GLN A 6 29.27 -14.77 0.24
CA GLN A 6 28.07 -14.60 1.07
C GLN A 6 27.57 -13.16 1.10
N SER A 7 28.49 -12.19 1.21
CA SER A 7 28.14 -10.77 1.20
C SER A 7 27.57 -10.35 -0.14
N LYS A 8 28.14 -10.85 -1.25
CA LYS A 8 27.63 -10.58 -2.60
C LYS A 8 26.24 -11.18 -2.78
N LYS A 9 26.00 -12.38 -2.27
CA LYS A 9 24.69 -13.04 -2.32
C LYS A 9 23.64 -12.25 -1.55
N ARG A 10 23.98 -11.78 -0.34
CA ARG A 10 23.07 -10.94 0.47
C ARG A 10 22.73 -9.63 -0.23
N ALA A 11 23.72 -8.98 -0.84
CA ALA A 11 23.50 -7.75 -1.58
C ALA A 11 22.50 -7.97 -2.72
N ARG A 12 22.66 -9.04 -3.51
CA ARG A 12 21.74 -9.39 -4.58
C ARG A 12 20.33 -9.68 -4.06
N GLN A 13 20.20 -10.42 -2.96
CA GLN A 13 18.90 -10.72 -2.35
C GLN A 13 18.22 -9.45 -1.86
N ASN A 14 18.99 -8.53 -1.26
CA ASN A 14 18.47 -7.25 -0.78
C ASN A 14 17.98 -6.38 -1.95
N GLU A 15 18.71 -6.34 -3.06
CA GLU A 15 18.30 -5.61 -4.26
C GLU A 15 16.97 -6.14 -4.81
N LYS A 16 16.83 -7.46 -4.92
CA LYS A 16 15.59 -8.10 -5.38
C LYS A 16 14.43 -7.79 -4.45
N ARG A 17 14.66 -7.89 -3.14
CA ARG A 17 13.65 -7.61 -2.12
C ARG A 17 13.21 -6.15 -2.18
N ASN A 18 14.16 -5.23 -2.31
CA ASN A 18 13.88 -3.80 -2.40
C ASN A 18 13.06 -3.47 -3.66
N ALA A 19 13.39 -4.09 -4.80
CA ALA A 19 12.64 -3.91 -6.03
C ALA A 19 11.21 -4.42 -5.91
N LEU A 20 11.00 -5.60 -5.30
CA LEU A 20 9.67 -6.15 -5.05
C LEU A 20 8.87 -5.26 -4.12
N ASN A 21 9.47 -4.77 -3.04
CA ASN A 21 8.80 -3.90 -2.08
C ASN A 21 8.43 -2.56 -2.70
N LYS A 22 9.28 -2.02 -3.57
CA LYS A 22 9.00 -0.79 -4.31
C LYS A 22 7.80 -0.98 -5.24
N ALA A 23 7.75 -2.10 -5.96
CA ALA A 23 6.64 -2.43 -6.85
C ALA A 23 5.33 -2.56 -6.07
N ARG A 24 5.35 -3.25 -4.93
CA ARG A 24 4.19 -3.39 -4.05
C ARG A 24 3.70 -2.06 -3.50
N ARG A 25 4.61 -1.20 -3.06
CA ARG A 25 4.26 0.15 -2.56
C ARG A 25 3.63 0.99 -3.65
N SER A 26 4.17 0.96 -4.85
CA SER A 26 3.61 1.69 -5.99
C SER A 26 2.21 1.22 -6.33
N ARG A 27 1.98 -0.09 -6.32
CA ARG A 27 0.67 -0.69 -6.56
C ARG A 27 -0.34 -0.22 -5.51
N ILE A 28 0.04 -0.29 -4.24
CA ILE A 28 -0.85 0.11 -3.12
C ILE A 28 -1.16 1.60 -3.18
N ARG A 29 -0.16 2.44 -3.48
CA ARG A 29 -0.36 3.88 -3.65
C ARG A 29 -1.35 4.19 -4.78
N THR A 30 -1.31 3.41 -5.85
CA THR A 30 -2.26 3.55 -6.96
C THR A 30 -3.69 3.29 -6.49
N TYR A 31 -3.92 2.24 -5.71
CA TYR A 31 -5.23 1.95 -5.15
C TYR A 31 -5.71 3.05 -4.20
N ILE A 32 -4.84 3.55 -3.34
CA ILE A 32 -5.15 4.66 -2.43
C ILE A 32 -5.51 5.91 -3.22
N ARG A 33 -4.75 6.22 -4.27
CA ARG A 33 -5.03 7.37 -5.14
C ARG A 33 -6.41 7.28 -5.77
N LYS A 34 -6.82 6.09 -6.22
CA LYS A 34 -8.15 5.87 -6.79
C LYS A 34 -9.26 6.18 -5.79
N VAL A 35 -9.06 5.80 -4.51
CA VAL A 35 -10.00 6.14 -3.44
C VAL A 35 -10.05 7.66 -3.26
N GLU A 36 -8.91 8.31 -3.17
CA GLU A 36 -8.82 9.76 -2.98
C GLU A 36 -9.43 10.54 -4.14
N GLU A 37 -9.22 10.10 -5.38
CA GLU A 37 -9.84 10.69 -6.57
C GLU A 37 -11.35 10.56 -6.54
N ALA A 38 -11.85 9.39 -6.16
CA ALA A 38 -13.30 9.18 -6.03
C ALA A 38 -13.90 10.06 -4.93
N ILE A 39 -13.19 10.23 -3.81
CA ILE A 39 -13.61 11.14 -2.73
C ILE A 39 -13.65 12.59 -3.24
N ALA A 40 -12.62 13.01 -3.97
CA ALA A 40 -12.52 14.36 -4.51
C ALA A 40 -13.64 14.64 -5.53
N SER A 41 -14.08 13.61 -6.27
CA SER A 41 -15.18 13.74 -7.22
C SER A 41 -16.56 13.82 -6.54
N GLY A 42 -16.63 13.52 -5.22
CA GLY A 42 -17.87 13.54 -4.47
C GLY A 42 -18.79 12.33 -4.69
N ASN A 43 -18.33 11.32 -5.40
CA ASN A 43 -19.11 10.11 -5.68
C ASN A 43 -18.88 9.07 -4.58
N LYS A 44 -19.82 9.00 -3.64
CA LYS A 44 -19.74 8.09 -2.49
C LYS A 44 -19.68 6.62 -2.91
N ASP A 45 -20.49 6.21 -3.88
CA ASP A 45 -20.51 4.81 -4.32
C ASP A 45 -19.20 4.39 -4.94
N ALA A 46 -18.63 5.24 -5.80
CA ALA A 46 -17.32 5.00 -6.41
C ALA A 46 -16.21 4.95 -5.34
N ALA A 47 -16.27 5.85 -4.37
CA ALA A 47 -15.31 5.92 -3.28
C ALA A 47 -15.39 4.66 -2.40
N ALA A 48 -16.59 4.21 -2.05
CA ALA A 48 -16.80 2.99 -1.26
C ALA A 48 -16.29 1.76 -2.00
N THR A 49 -16.56 1.64 -3.28
CA THR A 49 -16.08 0.54 -4.11
C THR A 49 -14.56 0.54 -4.20
N ALA A 50 -13.96 1.70 -4.44
CA ALA A 50 -12.51 1.84 -4.51
C ALA A 50 -11.85 1.48 -3.18
N LEU A 51 -12.45 1.86 -2.05
CA LEU A 51 -11.94 1.52 -0.72
C LEU A 51 -12.00 0.01 -0.47
N ARG A 52 -13.07 -0.66 -0.88
CA ARG A 52 -13.19 -2.13 -0.74
C ARG A 52 -12.09 -2.85 -1.50
N VAL A 53 -11.66 -2.31 -2.62
CA VAL A 53 -10.55 -2.89 -3.41
C VAL A 53 -9.20 -2.54 -2.78
N ALA A 54 -9.04 -1.32 -2.27
CA ALA A 54 -7.79 -0.84 -1.69
C ALA A 54 -7.46 -1.50 -0.34
N GLU A 55 -8.46 -1.75 0.48
CA GLU A 55 -8.26 -2.30 1.83
C GLU A 55 -7.53 -3.64 1.84
N PRO A 56 -7.95 -4.66 1.05
CA PRO A 56 -7.20 -5.93 0.98
C PRO A 56 -5.76 -5.74 0.49
N GLU A 57 -5.53 -4.83 -0.42
CA GLU A 57 -4.18 -4.55 -0.93
C GLU A 57 -3.28 -3.96 0.15
N LEU A 58 -3.81 -3.06 0.99
CA LEU A 58 -3.08 -2.53 2.13
C LEU A 58 -2.76 -3.63 3.14
N MET A 59 -3.70 -4.52 3.42
CA MET A 59 -3.48 -5.63 4.35
C MET A 59 -2.46 -6.63 3.81
N ARG A 60 -2.43 -6.88 2.51
CA ARG A 60 -1.38 -7.67 1.87
C ARG A 60 -0.01 -7.01 2.04
N GLY A 61 0.05 -5.69 1.93
CA GLY A 61 1.27 -4.92 2.18
C GLY A 61 1.80 -5.13 3.60
N VAL A 62 0.93 -5.19 4.58
CA VAL A 62 1.30 -5.51 5.97
C VAL A 62 1.85 -6.93 6.06
N SER A 63 1.15 -7.92 5.48
CA SER A 63 1.59 -9.32 5.49
C SER A 63 2.93 -9.54 4.82
N LYS A 64 3.22 -8.74 3.78
CA LYS A 64 4.50 -8.82 3.05
C LYS A 64 5.60 -7.95 3.64
N GLY A 65 5.32 -7.25 4.76
CA GLY A 65 6.30 -6.41 5.43
C GLY A 65 6.60 -5.08 4.74
N VAL A 66 5.77 -4.67 3.78
CA VAL A 66 5.95 -3.39 3.05
C VAL A 66 5.49 -2.21 3.90
N PHE A 67 4.41 -2.39 4.65
CA PHE A 67 3.85 -1.38 5.54
C PHE A 67 3.70 -1.93 6.95
N HIS A 68 3.91 -1.04 7.93
CA HIS A 68 3.61 -1.37 9.32
C HIS A 68 2.09 -1.46 9.51
N LYS A 69 1.64 -2.42 10.33
CA LYS A 69 0.23 -2.65 10.64
C LYS A 69 -0.49 -1.37 11.06
N ASN A 70 0.11 -0.59 11.95
CA ASN A 70 -0.50 0.63 12.47
C ASN A 70 -0.64 1.70 11.39
N THR A 71 0.32 1.80 10.49
CA THR A 71 0.27 2.74 9.35
C THR A 71 -0.89 2.37 8.42
N ALA A 72 -1.01 1.10 8.07
CA ALA A 72 -2.07 0.61 7.20
C ALA A 72 -3.44 0.81 7.83
N SER A 73 -3.61 0.42 9.10
CA SER A 73 -4.88 0.57 9.83
C SER A 73 -5.32 2.03 9.90
N ARG A 74 -4.38 2.93 10.19
CA ARG A 74 -4.65 4.37 10.27
C ARG A 74 -5.10 4.92 8.92
N LYS A 75 -4.43 4.50 7.83
CA LYS A 75 -4.79 4.94 6.48
C LYS A 75 -6.18 4.47 6.08
N VAL A 76 -6.51 3.19 6.31
CA VAL A 76 -7.84 2.64 6.04
C VAL A 76 -8.90 3.37 6.84
N SER A 77 -8.67 3.59 8.12
CA SER A 77 -9.59 4.29 9.01
C SER A 77 -9.88 5.71 8.53
N ARG A 78 -8.85 6.46 8.14
CA ARG A 78 -8.99 7.83 7.64
C ARG A 78 -9.75 7.87 6.31
N LEU A 79 -9.44 6.96 5.40
CA LEU A 79 -10.15 6.87 4.12
C LEU A 79 -11.62 6.50 4.32
N ALA A 80 -11.90 5.54 5.20
CA ALA A 80 -13.27 5.14 5.52
C ALA A 80 -14.07 6.31 6.09
N SER A 81 -13.49 7.10 6.98
CA SER A 81 -14.13 8.29 7.55
C SER A 81 -14.45 9.32 6.47
N ARG A 82 -13.56 9.55 5.54
CA ARG A 82 -13.76 10.49 4.43
C ARG A 82 -14.86 10.01 3.50
N VAL A 83 -14.89 8.72 3.19
CA VAL A 83 -15.96 8.13 2.35
C VAL A 83 -17.31 8.28 3.05
N LYS A 84 -17.38 8.00 4.34
CA LYS A 84 -18.59 8.14 5.14
C LYS A 84 -19.08 9.59 5.16
N ALA A 85 -18.19 10.55 5.19
CA ALA A 85 -18.50 11.97 5.22
C ALA A 85 -19.12 12.47 3.90
N LEU A 86 -18.96 11.75 2.80
CA LEU A 86 -19.57 12.09 1.52
C LEU A 86 -21.09 11.87 1.49
N GLY A 87 -21.57 11.04 2.38
CA GLY A 87 -22.99 10.74 2.46
C GLY A 87 -23.74 11.62 3.37
#